data_2e47f1206627e38ac61e0a4454c6f1ad
#
_entry.id   2e47f1206627e38ac61e0a4454c6f1ad
#
_cell.length_a   1.000
_cell.length_b   1.000
_cell.length_c   1.000
_cell.angle_alpha   90.00
_cell.angle_beta   90.00
_cell.angle_gamma   90.00
#
_symmetry.space_group_name_H-M   'P 1'
#
loop_
_entity.id
_entity.type
_entity.pdbx_description
1 polymer ?
#
loop_
_entity_poly.entity_id
_entity_poly.type
_entity_poly.pdbx_seq_one_letter_code
_entity_poly.pdbx_strand_id
1 'polypeptide(L)'
;MAFQDTYRLSVHAVITDEEQRVLQLKATYDGGRWGLPGGALEPGETIHEAIMRECLEELGSRVSVSYMSGMYYHRAYNSHACIFRCELPADAELRLSSEHSEYGYFALDELSPVQRKRVDDCLNFDGQVKSASF
;
A
#
# COMPACT_ATOMS: atom_id res chain seq x y z
N MET A 1 16.73 25.54 5.76
CA MET A 1 15.74 24.87 4.91
C MET A 1 16.32 24.70 3.52
N ALA A 2 16.20 23.54 2.98
CA ALA A 2 16.80 23.22 1.70
C ALA A 2 15.72 22.81 0.70
N PHE A 3 15.42 23.68 -0.26
CA PHE A 3 14.49 23.37 -1.34
C PHE A 3 15.00 22.26 -2.25
N GLN A 4 16.30 21.96 -2.16
CA GLN A 4 16.94 20.89 -2.93
C GLN A 4 16.82 19.52 -2.28
N ASP A 5 16.32 19.44 -1.06
CA ASP A 5 16.13 18.15 -0.40
C ASP A 5 15.09 17.34 -1.16
N THR A 6 15.41 16.08 -1.39
CA THR A 6 14.53 15.18 -2.13
C THR A 6 14.19 13.97 -1.26
N TYR A 7 13.01 13.43 -1.50
CA TYR A 7 12.51 12.26 -0.80
C TYR A 7 11.92 11.28 -1.81
N ARG A 8 11.95 10.01 -1.48
CA ARG A 8 11.18 9.03 -2.23
C ARG A 8 9.72 9.15 -1.80
N LEU A 9 8.83 8.87 -2.73
CA LEU A 9 7.40 8.86 -2.46
C LEU A 9 6.82 7.57 -3.02
N SER A 10 6.07 6.86 -2.18
CA SER A 10 5.41 5.63 -2.57
C SER A 10 3.96 5.62 -2.16
N VAL A 11 3.18 4.74 -2.77
CA VAL A 11 1.76 4.56 -2.48
C VAL A 11 1.49 3.08 -2.21
N HIS A 12 0.62 2.80 -1.26
CA HIS A 12 0.29 1.44 -0.86
C HIS A 12 -1.20 1.33 -0.58
N ALA A 13 -1.78 0.19 -0.95
CA ALA A 13 -3.21 -0.04 -0.83
C ALA A 13 -3.53 -0.99 0.33
N VAL A 14 -4.49 -0.60 1.15
CA VAL A 14 -5.10 -1.48 2.13
C VAL A 14 -6.40 -2.00 1.53
N ILE A 15 -6.39 -3.29 1.19
CA ILE A 15 -7.52 -4.00 0.60
C ILE A 15 -7.85 -5.14 1.56
N THR A 16 -9.11 -5.30 1.91
CA THR A 16 -9.52 -6.34 2.86
C THR A 16 -10.52 -7.30 2.22
N ASP A 17 -10.60 -8.50 2.80
CA ASP A 17 -11.66 -9.45 2.49
C ASP A 17 -12.87 -9.22 3.41
N GLU A 18 -13.86 -10.09 3.32
CA GLU A 18 -15.09 -9.98 4.12
C GLU A 18 -14.85 -10.15 5.62
N GLU A 19 -13.73 -10.77 6.00
CA GLU A 19 -13.37 -10.98 7.40
C GLU A 19 -12.41 -9.94 7.93
N GLN A 20 -12.21 -8.83 7.19
CA GLN A 20 -11.30 -7.73 7.53
C GLN A 20 -9.83 -8.17 7.58
N ARG A 21 -9.47 -9.22 6.88
CA ARG A 21 -8.08 -9.61 6.68
C ARG A 21 -7.50 -8.82 5.52
N VAL A 22 -6.22 -8.51 5.60
CA VAL A 22 -5.56 -7.55 4.73
C VAL A 22 -4.76 -8.27 3.64
N LEU A 23 -4.95 -7.84 2.41
CA LEU A 23 -4.22 -8.39 1.26
C LEU A 23 -2.76 -7.99 1.32
N GLN A 24 -1.89 -9.00 1.26
CA GLN A 24 -0.46 -8.80 1.07
C GLN A 24 0.04 -9.65 -0.09
N LEU A 25 1.11 -9.18 -0.72
CA LEU A 25 1.78 -9.84 -1.83
C LEU A 25 3.18 -10.23 -1.40
N LYS A 26 3.60 -11.43 -1.82
CA LYS A 26 4.96 -11.91 -1.58
C LYS A 26 5.85 -11.56 -2.75
N ALA A 27 6.89 -10.76 -2.50
CA ALA A 27 7.83 -10.34 -3.53
C ALA A 27 8.68 -11.51 -4.02
N THR A 28 9.04 -11.50 -5.30
CA THR A 28 9.98 -12.46 -5.88
C THR A 28 11.43 -12.01 -5.70
N TYR A 29 11.64 -10.86 -5.10
CA TYR A 29 12.93 -10.24 -4.83
C TYR A 29 13.03 -9.92 -3.34
N ASP A 30 14.16 -9.39 -2.91
CA ASP A 30 14.37 -8.89 -1.54
C ASP A 30 13.99 -9.92 -0.45
N GLY A 31 14.39 -11.18 -0.65
CA GLY A 31 14.15 -12.24 0.32
C GLY A 31 12.73 -12.76 0.41
N GLY A 32 11.86 -12.36 -0.52
CA GLY A 32 10.47 -12.82 -0.52
C GLY A 32 9.60 -12.16 0.54
N ARG A 33 9.81 -10.90 0.80
CA ARG A 33 9.04 -10.14 1.79
C ARG A 33 7.58 -10.02 1.38
N TRP A 34 6.72 -10.07 2.37
CA TRP A 34 5.30 -9.77 2.22
C TRP A 34 5.04 -8.28 2.43
N GLY A 35 4.22 -7.69 1.59
CA GLY A 35 3.88 -6.27 1.69
C GLY A 35 2.55 -5.93 1.06
N LEU A 36 2.07 -4.74 1.33
CA LEU A 36 0.86 -4.21 0.72
C LEU A 36 1.09 -3.98 -0.78
N PRO A 37 0.06 -4.13 -1.62
CA PRO A 37 0.18 -3.71 -3.02
C PRO A 37 0.57 -2.25 -3.11
N GLY A 38 1.47 -1.90 -4.02
CA GLY A 38 1.91 -0.53 -4.20
C GLY A 38 3.32 -0.42 -4.72
N GLY A 39 3.83 0.79 -4.75
CA GLY A 39 5.17 1.08 -5.23
C GLY A 39 5.43 2.56 -5.38
N ALA A 40 6.53 2.89 -6.05
CA ALA A 40 6.96 4.27 -6.24
C ALA A 40 6.12 4.99 -7.30
N LEU A 41 5.98 6.29 -7.14
CA LEU A 41 5.39 7.14 -8.17
C LEU A 41 6.32 7.22 -9.37
N GLU A 42 5.72 7.36 -10.54
CA GLU A 42 6.43 7.73 -11.75
C GLU A 42 6.35 9.25 -11.94
N PRO A 43 7.36 9.85 -12.62
CA PRO A 43 7.32 11.28 -12.89
C PRO A 43 6.02 11.67 -13.60
N GLY A 44 5.39 12.72 -13.09
CA GLY A 44 4.15 13.24 -13.65
C GLY A 44 2.87 12.60 -13.13
N GLU A 45 2.97 11.55 -12.31
CA GLU A 45 1.79 10.94 -11.71
C GLU A 45 1.35 11.67 -10.45
N THR A 46 0.03 11.72 -10.25
CA THR A 46 -0.53 12.04 -8.93
C THR A 46 -0.49 10.77 -8.06
N ILE A 47 -0.65 10.93 -6.76
CA ILE A 47 -0.71 9.77 -5.85
C ILE A 47 -1.88 8.85 -6.16
N HIS A 48 -3.02 9.38 -6.59
CA HIS A 48 -4.18 8.59 -6.97
C HIS A 48 -3.92 7.79 -8.26
N GLU A 49 -3.32 8.44 -9.26
CA GLU A 49 -2.94 7.73 -10.49
C GLU A 49 -1.95 6.61 -10.21
N ALA A 50 -0.98 6.87 -9.32
CA ALA A 50 0.04 5.88 -8.97
C ALA A 50 -0.57 4.64 -8.31
N ILE A 51 -1.46 4.81 -7.32
CA ILE A 51 -2.03 3.65 -6.63
C ILE A 51 -2.92 2.83 -7.56
N MET A 52 -3.65 3.48 -8.45
CA MET A 52 -4.48 2.78 -9.42
C MET A 52 -3.63 1.99 -10.41
N ARG A 53 -2.55 2.58 -10.90
CA ARG A 53 -1.61 1.92 -11.81
C ARG A 53 -0.92 0.73 -11.12
N GLU A 54 -0.39 0.93 -9.92
CA GLU A 54 0.30 -0.13 -9.19
C GLU A 54 -0.62 -1.32 -8.93
N CYS A 55 -1.86 -1.08 -8.51
CA CYS A 55 -2.80 -2.17 -8.28
C CYS A 55 -3.16 -2.91 -9.57
N LEU A 56 -3.35 -2.18 -10.67
CA LEU A 56 -3.62 -2.81 -11.96
C LEU A 56 -2.45 -3.69 -12.40
N GLU A 57 -1.21 -3.20 -12.27
CA GLU A 57 -0.01 -3.95 -12.64
C GLU A 57 0.17 -5.18 -11.75
N GLU A 58 0.01 -5.04 -10.44
CA GLU A 58 0.34 -6.10 -9.48
C GLU A 58 -0.78 -7.10 -9.27
N LEU A 59 -2.02 -6.68 -9.39
CA LEU A 59 -3.19 -7.52 -9.11
C LEU A 59 -3.98 -7.91 -10.35
N GLY A 60 -3.71 -7.27 -11.48
CA GLY A 60 -4.48 -7.49 -12.70
C GLY A 60 -5.91 -6.96 -12.62
N SER A 61 -6.20 -6.09 -11.68
CA SER A 61 -7.54 -5.56 -11.47
C SER A 61 -7.50 -4.08 -11.15
N ARG A 62 -8.51 -3.37 -11.63
CA ARG A 62 -8.74 -1.99 -11.21
C ARG A 62 -9.26 -1.99 -9.79
N VAL A 63 -8.92 -0.94 -9.05
CA VAL A 63 -9.44 -0.72 -7.70
C VAL A 63 -10.17 0.62 -7.65
N SER A 64 -11.08 0.75 -6.72
CA SER A 64 -11.63 2.05 -6.34
C SER A 64 -10.91 2.54 -5.10
N VAL A 65 -10.61 3.84 -5.06
CA VAL A 65 -9.92 4.47 -3.94
C VAL A 65 -10.96 5.16 -3.07
N SER A 66 -11.04 4.77 -1.80
CA SER A 66 -12.00 5.35 -0.87
C SER A 66 -11.45 6.61 -0.19
N TYR A 67 -10.21 6.53 0.32
CA TYR A 67 -9.56 7.67 1.01
C TYR A 67 -8.08 7.39 1.20
N MET A 68 -7.31 8.47 1.43
CA MET A 68 -5.95 8.36 1.92
C MET A 68 -5.99 8.49 3.44
N SER A 69 -5.47 7.51 4.15
CA SER A 69 -5.56 7.44 5.60
C SER A 69 -4.32 7.97 6.32
N GLY A 70 -3.18 7.96 5.67
CA GLY A 70 -1.95 8.40 6.32
C GLY A 70 -0.80 8.54 5.37
N MET A 71 0.26 9.18 5.87
CA MET A 71 1.52 9.34 5.18
C MET A 71 2.62 9.12 6.20
N TYR A 72 3.48 8.14 5.96
CA TYR A 72 4.44 7.65 6.95
C TYR A 72 5.85 7.78 6.43
N TYR A 73 6.75 8.31 7.26
CA TYR A 73 8.15 8.45 6.89
C TYR A 73 8.94 7.21 7.33
N HIS A 74 9.62 6.59 6.37
CA HIS A 74 10.50 5.44 6.61
C HIS A 74 11.95 5.92 6.50
N ARG A 75 12.59 6.05 7.65
CA ARG A 75 13.94 6.63 7.76
C ARG A 75 14.97 5.85 6.97
N ALA A 76 14.88 4.53 7.00
CA ALA A 76 15.85 3.65 6.31
C ALA A 76 15.91 3.89 4.80
N TYR A 77 14.81 4.36 4.20
CA TYR A 77 14.70 4.56 2.76
C TYR A 77 14.59 6.02 2.36
N ASN A 78 14.56 6.92 3.34
CA ASN A 78 14.25 8.34 3.11
C ASN A 78 13.00 8.48 2.24
N SER A 79 11.94 7.81 2.63
CA SER A 79 10.74 7.67 1.82
C SER A 79 9.49 8.00 2.62
N HIS A 80 8.57 8.72 2.00
CA HIS A 80 7.22 8.89 2.53
C HIS A 80 6.29 7.95 1.80
N ALA A 81 5.51 7.17 2.57
CA ALA A 81 4.58 6.20 2.03
C ALA A 81 3.15 6.66 2.29
N CYS A 82 2.40 6.86 1.22
CA CYS A 82 0.98 7.21 1.30
C CYS A 82 0.17 5.92 1.38
N ILE A 83 -0.73 5.82 2.35
CA ILE A 83 -1.58 4.66 2.55
C ILE A 83 -3.00 4.99 2.12
N PHE A 84 -3.55 4.17 1.21
CA PHE A 84 -4.89 4.34 0.68
C PHE A 84 -5.78 3.17 1.05
N ARG A 85 -7.02 3.45 1.42
CA ARG A 85 -8.04 2.43 1.48
C ARG A 85 -8.58 2.21 0.08
N CYS A 86 -8.46 0.98 -0.40
CA CYS A 86 -8.91 0.62 -1.74
C CYS A 86 -9.84 -0.60 -1.69
N GLU A 87 -10.68 -0.73 -2.70
CA GLU A 87 -11.60 -1.84 -2.83
C GLU A 87 -11.49 -2.46 -4.20
N LEU A 88 -11.51 -3.80 -4.24
CA LEU A 88 -11.58 -4.56 -5.47
C LEU A 88 -13.05 -4.70 -5.90
N PRO A 89 -13.31 -4.79 -7.22
CA PRO A 89 -14.63 -5.18 -7.68
C PRO A 89 -15.02 -6.55 -7.10
N ALA A 90 -16.32 -6.77 -6.88
CA ALA A 90 -16.82 -8.01 -6.30
C ALA A 90 -16.45 -9.26 -7.12
N ASP A 91 -16.32 -9.09 -8.43
CA ASP A 91 -15.99 -10.17 -9.37
C ASP A 91 -14.50 -10.19 -9.75
N ALA A 92 -13.65 -9.48 -9.02
CA ALA A 92 -12.23 -9.41 -9.34
C ALA A 92 -11.55 -10.76 -9.23
N GLU A 93 -10.79 -11.12 -10.26
CA GLU A 93 -9.89 -12.26 -10.24
C GLU A 93 -8.47 -11.72 -10.21
N LEU A 94 -7.74 -12.03 -9.14
CA LEU A 94 -6.38 -11.51 -8.98
C LEU A 94 -5.41 -12.26 -9.90
N ARG A 95 -4.60 -11.49 -10.61
CA ARG A 95 -3.59 -12.01 -11.51
C ARG A 95 -2.29 -11.30 -11.20
N LEU A 96 -1.36 -12.00 -10.54
CA LEU A 96 -0.09 -11.43 -10.12
C LEU A 96 0.84 -11.20 -11.30
N SER A 97 1.64 -10.13 -11.20
CA SER A 97 2.75 -9.88 -12.11
C SER A 97 3.94 -10.77 -11.73
N SER A 98 5.02 -10.71 -12.54
CA SER A 98 6.25 -11.46 -12.27
C SER A 98 6.99 -10.99 -11.01
N GLU A 99 6.64 -9.83 -10.48
CA GLU A 99 7.26 -9.28 -9.26
C GLU A 99 6.76 -9.93 -7.98
N HIS A 100 5.66 -10.66 -8.03
CA HIS A 100 5.07 -11.30 -6.87
C HIS A 100 4.72 -12.76 -7.17
N SER A 101 5.04 -13.65 -6.22
CA SER A 101 4.83 -15.08 -6.39
C SER A 101 3.53 -15.58 -5.75
N GLU A 102 3.05 -14.89 -4.74
CA GLU A 102 1.87 -15.30 -3.97
C GLU A 102 1.11 -14.09 -3.46
N TYR A 103 -0.16 -14.27 -3.18
CA TYR A 103 -0.92 -13.33 -2.38
C TYR A 103 -1.66 -14.06 -1.27
N GLY A 104 -2.04 -13.33 -0.24
CA GLY A 104 -2.85 -13.87 0.85
C GLY A 104 -3.49 -12.75 1.64
N TYR A 105 -4.50 -13.12 2.41
CA TYR A 105 -5.18 -12.20 3.33
C TYR A 105 -4.77 -12.55 4.75
N PHE A 106 -4.34 -11.54 5.51
CA PHE A 106 -3.76 -11.74 6.83
C PHE A 106 -4.53 -10.94 7.88
N ALA A 107 -4.68 -11.54 9.05
CA ALA A 107 -5.25 -10.83 10.19
C ALA A 107 -4.29 -9.73 10.66
N LEU A 108 -4.82 -8.71 11.30
CA LEU A 108 -4.03 -7.55 11.73
C LEU A 108 -2.86 -7.97 12.64
N ASP A 109 -3.07 -8.94 13.52
CA ASP A 109 -2.05 -9.42 14.45
C ASP A 109 -0.96 -10.27 13.78
N GLU A 110 -1.13 -10.65 12.52
CA GLU A 110 -0.12 -11.36 11.73
C GLU A 110 0.84 -10.40 11.01
N LEU A 111 0.52 -9.11 10.99
CA LEU A 111 1.32 -8.10 10.30
C LEU A 111 2.52 -7.69 11.16
N SER A 112 3.60 -7.23 10.51
CA SER A 112 4.72 -6.62 11.21
C SER A 112 4.24 -5.36 11.97
N PRO A 113 4.96 -4.90 13.01
CA PRO A 113 4.54 -3.72 13.77
C PRO A 113 4.33 -2.48 12.89
N VAL A 114 5.19 -2.26 11.90
CA VAL A 114 5.09 -1.13 10.98
C VAL A 114 3.82 -1.26 10.13
N GLN A 115 3.60 -2.42 9.53
CA GLN A 115 2.41 -2.64 8.71
C GLN A 115 1.14 -2.57 9.55
N ARG A 116 1.17 -3.12 10.76
CA ARG A 116 0.02 -3.08 11.65
C ARG A 116 -0.40 -1.64 11.95
N LYS A 117 0.56 -0.77 12.24
CA LYS A 117 0.28 0.65 12.50
C LYS A 117 -0.39 1.32 11.29
N ARG A 118 0.18 1.13 10.11
CA ARG A 118 -0.32 1.73 8.88
C ARG A 118 -1.72 1.22 8.53
N VAL A 119 -1.94 -0.08 8.68
CA VAL A 119 -3.22 -0.71 8.36
C VAL A 119 -4.28 -0.37 9.40
N ASP A 120 -3.93 -0.40 10.67
CA ASP A 120 -4.86 -0.08 11.76
C ASP A 120 -5.36 1.36 11.64
N ASP A 121 -4.47 2.31 11.40
CA ASP A 121 -4.86 3.70 11.16
C ASP A 121 -5.80 3.82 9.96
N CYS A 122 -5.59 3.01 8.93
CA CYS A 122 -6.41 3.00 7.74
C CYS A 122 -7.82 2.46 8.00
N LEU A 123 -7.91 1.33 8.66
CA LEU A 123 -9.19 0.67 8.95
C LEU A 123 -10.02 1.44 9.97
N ASN A 124 -9.38 2.22 10.83
CA ASN A 124 -10.05 3.04 11.86
C ASN A 124 -10.01 4.53 11.50
N PHE A 125 -10.02 4.84 10.20
CA PHE A 125 -9.93 6.21 9.73
C PHE A 125 -11.10 7.05 10.25
N ASP A 126 -10.76 8.21 10.84
CA ASP A 126 -11.72 9.12 11.46
C ASP A 126 -11.91 10.43 10.66
N GLY A 127 -11.41 10.46 9.44
CA GLY A 127 -11.45 11.67 8.59
C GLY A 127 -10.18 12.51 8.70
N GLN A 128 -9.24 12.13 9.56
CA GLN A 128 -7.98 12.83 9.71
C GLN A 128 -6.83 11.96 9.22
N VAL A 129 -6.02 12.49 8.33
CA VAL A 129 -4.83 11.81 7.80
C VAL A 129 -3.79 11.69 8.91
N LYS A 130 -3.33 10.48 9.16
CA LYS A 130 -2.34 10.20 10.19
C LYS A 130 -0.92 10.26 9.63
N SER A 131 0.04 10.39 10.52
CA SER A 131 1.45 10.30 10.16
C SER A 131 2.25 9.70 11.30
N ALA A 132 3.37 9.09 10.96
CA ALA A 132 4.32 8.57 11.92
C ALA A 132 5.67 8.40 11.21
N SER A 133 6.71 8.18 12.00
CA SER A 133 8.06 7.93 11.49
C SER A 133 8.54 6.58 11.99
N PHE A 134 9.18 5.83 11.12
CA PHE A 134 9.74 4.50 11.43
C PHE A 134 11.21 4.42 11.14
#